data_5bf15e76cffbbea830581b69e6706d89
#
_entry.id   5bf15e76cffbbea830581b69e6706d89
#
_cell.length_a   1.000
_cell.length_b   1.000
_cell.length_c   1.000
_cell.angle_alpha   90.00
_cell.angle_beta   90.00
_cell.angle_gamma   90.00
#
_symmetry.space_group_name_H-M   'P 1'
#
loop_
_entity.id
_entity.type
_entity.pdbx_description
1 polymer ?
#
loop_
_entity_poly.entity_id
_entity_poly.type
_entity_poly.pdbx_seq_one_letter_code
_entity_poly.pdbx_strand_id
1 'polypeptide(L)'
;GIALALEADAPGLRARPVEPEGFDDVARSLRNGRIERNATSAGGLCDAIITPQPGALTFPIMLRLCGPGIVVTDDEALHAMALAFQRLKVVAEPGGAVALAAALFHADEIEGEAVICTISGGNVDADIFTTALARFG
;
A
#
# COMPACT_ATOMS: atom_id res chain seq x y z
N GLY A 1 2.13 14.67 -2.16
CA GLY A 1 1.19 15.13 -1.13
C GLY A 1 1.67 14.77 0.25
N ILE A 2 1.36 13.55 0.76
CA ILE A 2 1.57 13.16 2.17
C ILE A 2 3.02 13.41 2.64
N ALA A 3 4.02 12.93 1.93
CA ALA A 3 5.41 13.07 2.36
C ALA A 3 5.86 14.55 2.51
N LEU A 4 5.39 15.44 1.63
CA LEU A 4 5.68 16.89 1.75
C LEU A 4 4.95 17.51 2.94
N ALA A 5 3.71 17.11 3.21
CA ALA A 5 2.98 17.59 4.38
C ALA A 5 3.67 17.14 5.68
N LEU A 6 4.08 15.87 5.75
CA LEU A 6 4.81 15.35 6.91
C LEU A 6 6.15 16.05 7.12
N GLU A 7 6.88 16.36 6.05
CA GLU A 7 8.13 17.12 6.15
C GLU A 7 7.91 18.50 6.82
N ALA A 8 6.79 19.15 6.51
CA ALA A 8 6.47 20.48 7.04
C ALA A 8 5.89 20.43 8.47
N ASP A 9 4.92 19.52 8.70
CA ASP A 9 4.06 19.59 9.87
C ASP A 9 4.35 18.50 10.92
N ALA A 10 5.00 17.40 10.53
CA ALA A 10 5.31 16.28 11.41
C ALA A 10 6.60 15.54 10.98
N PRO A 11 7.77 16.21 11.03
CA PRO A 11 9.03 15.69 10.47
C PRO A 11 9.53 14.42 11.17
N GLY A 12 8.98 14.08 12.34
CA GLY A 12 9.26 12.82 13.02
C GLY A 12 8.52 11.60 12.44
N LEU A 13 7.52 11.82 11.57
CA LEU A 13 6.78 10.75 10.89
C LEU A 13 7.36 10.50 9.49
N ARG A 14 7.52 9.24 9.15
CA ARG A 14 8.05 8.85 7.85
C ARG A 14 6.99 8.11 7.03
N ALA A 15 6.68 8.63 5.85
CA ALA A 15 5.81 7.95 4.91
C ALA A 15 6.52 6.72 4.31
N ARG A 16 5.80 5.60 4.21
CA ARG A 16 6.26 4.39 3.52
C ARG A 16 5.23 4.01 2.46
N PRO A 17 5.61 3.93 1.19
CA PRO A 17 4.72 3.41 0.16
C PRO A 17 4.49 1.91 0.36
N VAL A 18 3.26 1.45 0.08
CA VAL A 18 2.91 0.04 0.08
C VAL A 18 2.31 -0.30 -1.28
N GLU A 19 2.78 -1.39 -1.87
CA GLU A 19 2.39 -1.83 -3.20
C GLU A 19 2.09 -3.33 -3.24
N PRO A 20 1.24 -3.79 -4.17
CA PRO A 20 0.99 -5.20 -4.36
C PRO A 20 2.16 -5.88 -5.09
N GLU A 21 2.39 -7.15 -4.78
CA GLU A 21 3.38 -8.00 -5.44
C GLU A 21 3.18 -7.99 -6.97
N GLY A 22 4.27 -7.90 -7.71
CA GLY A 22 4.27 -7.79 -9.17
C GLY A 22 4.02 -6.38 -9.72
N PHE A 23 3.63 -5.42 -8.87
CA PHE A 23 3.39 -4.02 -9.22
C PHE A 23 4.10 -3.08 -8.22
N ASP A 24 5.28 -3.47 -7.80
CA ASP A 24 6.11 -2.85 -6.79
C ASP A 24 7.12 -1.84 -7.38
N ASP A 25 6.71 -1.12 -8.42
CA ASP A 25 7.56 -0.19 -9.15
C ASP A 25 8.17 0.90 -8.27
N VAL A 26 7.42 1.43 -7.32
CA VAL A 26 7.93 2.45 -6.37
C VAL A 26 8.94 1.85 -5.41
N ALA A 27 8.67 0.68 -4.82
CA ALA A 27 9.57 0.02 -3.90
C ALA A 27 10.92 -0.31 -4.57
N ARG A 28 10.89 -0.86 -5.79
CA ARG A 28 12.11 -1.12 -6.60
C ARG A 28 12.82 0.17 -6.98
N SER A 29 12.07 1.19 -7.38
CA SER A 29 12.65 2.50 -7.75
C SER A 29 13.36 3.16 -6.58
N LEU A 30 12.76 3.15 -5.39
CA LEU A 30 13.38 3.71 -4.18
C LEU A 30 14.65 2.93 -3.80
N ARG A 31 14.64 1.60 -3.90
CA ARG A 31 15.80 0.75 -3.61
C ARG A 31 16.95 1.00 -4.56
N ASN A 32 16.63 1.19 -5.86
CA ASN A 32 17.63 1.33 -6.91
C ASN A 32 18.05 2.79 -7.19
N GLY A 33 17.37 3.77 -6.59
CA GLY A 33 17.64 5.19 -6.80
C GLY A 33 17.28 5.72 -8.20
N ARG A 34 16.51 4.96 -8.98
CA ARG A 34 16.07 5.30 -10.33
C ARG A 34 14.67 4.74 -10.60
N ILE A 35 13.97 5.36 -11.57
CA ILE A 35 12.64 4.89 -11.95
C ILE A 35 12.74 3.49 -12.58
N GLU A 36 12.07 2.54 -11.96
CA GLU A 36 11.84 1.18 -12.44
C GLU A 36 10.42 1.06 -12.99
N ARG A 37 10.24 0.10 -13.91
CA ARG A 37 8.98 -0.10 -14.60
C ARG A 37 8.42 -1.49 -14.28
N ASN A 38 7.09 -1.59 -14.14
CA ASN A 38 6.43 -2.89 -14.04
C ASN A 38 6.47 -3.63 -15.38
N ALA A 39 6.56 -4.95 -15.32
CA ALA A 39 6.58 -5.81 -16.51
C ALA A 39 5.23 -5.79 -17.24
N THR A 40 4.13 -5.62 -16.49
CA THR A 40 2.76 -5.54 -17.00
C THR A 40 2.09 -4.27 -16.49
N SER A 41 1.05 -3.82 -17.16
CA SER A 41 0.26 -2.65 -16.79
C SER A 41 -1.14 -2.99 -16.28
N ALA A 42 -1.45 -4.28 -16.15
CA ALA A 42 -2.74 -4.77 -15.68
C ALA A 42 -2.61 -6.16 -15.05
N GLY A 43 -3.51 -6.48 -14.15
CA GLY A 43 -3.57 -7.74 -13.41
C GLY A 43 -3.54 -7.50 -11.91
N GLY A 44 -3.79 -8.56 -11.14
CA GLY A 44 -3.87 -8.47 -9.68
C GLY A 44 -5.19 -7.92 -9.17
N LEU A 45 -5.44 -8.10 -7.89
CA LEU A 45 -6.67 -7.65 -7.24
C LEU A 45 -6.65 -6.15 -6.86
N CYS A 46 -5.47 -5.58 -6.71
CA CYS A 46 -5.26 -4.18 -6.31
C CYS A 46 -5.25 -3.22 -7.51
N ASP A 47 -6.15 -3.39 -8.47
CA ASP A 47 -6.18 -2.71 -9.77
C ASP A 47 -6.24 -1.18 -9.67
N ALA A 48 -6.84 -0.64 -8.62
CA ALA A 48 -6.96 0.80 -8.38
C ALA A 48 -5.63 1.51 -8.11
N ILE A 49 -4.57 0.78 -7.74
CA ILE A 49 -3.26 1.34 -7.40
C ILE A 49 -2.13 0.85 -8.29
N ILE A 50 -2.45 0.15 -9.38
CA ILE A 50 -1.47 -0.32 -10.35
C ILE A 50 -1.08 0.82 -11.28
N THR A 51 0.20 1.18 -11.29
CA THR A 51 0.79 2.16 -12.21
C THR A 51 1.97 1.53 -12.94
N PRO A 52 2.28 1.95 -14.18
CA PRO A 52 3.39 1.35 -14.90
C PRO A 52 4.77 1.71 -14.33
N GLN A 53 4.89 2.87 -13.69
CA GLN A 53 6.11 3.39 -13.08
C GLN A 53 5.82 4.64 -12.23
N PRO A 54 6.70 5.03 -11.30
CA PRO A 54 6.59 6.30 -10.58
C PRO A 54 6.62 7.50 -11.53
N GLY A 55 5.88 8.56 -11.19
CA GLY A 55 5.90 9.80 -11.94
C GLY A 55 7.25 10.53 -11.84
N ALA A 56 7.73 11.10 -12.95
CA ALA A 56 9.02 11.81 -13.01
C ALA A 56 9.11 13.00 -12.05
N LEU A 57 7.99 13.69 -11.79
CA LEU A 57 7.94 14.82 -10.85
C LEU A 57 7.86 14.37 -9.38
N THR A 58 7.21 13.24 -9.11
CA THR A 58 6.99 12.76 -7.74
C THR A 58 8.13 11.90 -7.22
N PHE A 59 8.82 11.18 -8.09
CA PHE A 59 9.86 10.25 -7.70
C PHE A 59 11.04 10.91 -6.94
N PRO A 60 11.61 12.05 -7.37
CA PRO A 60 12.67 12.72 -6.60
C PRO A 60 12.23 13.13 -5.18
N ILE A 61 10.96 13.51 -5.02
CA ILE A 61 10.37 13.84 -3.72
C ILE A 61 10.27 12.58 -2.85
N MET A 62 9.77 11.49 -3.42
CA MET A 62 9.66 10.21 -2.72
C MET A 62 11.04 9.66 -2.32
N LEU A 63 12.02 9.72 -3.22
CA LEU A 63 13.38 9.27 -2.96
C LEU A 63 14.03 10.01 -1.78
N ARG A 64 13.70 11.29 -1.60
CA ARG A 64 14.21 12.12 -0.52
C ARG A 64 13.46 11.91 0.81
N LEU A 65 12.14 11.73 0.77
CA LEU A 65 11.27 11.84 1.94
C LEU A 65 10.67 10.51 2.42
N CYS A 66 10.52 9.53 1.53
CA CYS A 66 9.91 8.25 1.90
C CYS A 66 10.93 7.26 2.47
N GLY A 67 10.46 6.39 3.34
CA GLY A 67 11.17 5.18 3.71
C GLY A 67 11.09 4.10 2.62
N PRO A 68 11.74 2.94 2.82
CA PRO A 68 11.65 1.80 1.91
C PRO A 68 10.20 1.42 1.64
N GLY A 69 9.87 1.05 0.40
CA GLY A 69 8.57 0.51 0.07
C GLY A 69 8.35 -0.87 0.71
N ILE A 70 7.11 -1.18 1.05
CA ILE A 70 6.69 -2.50 1.53
C ILE A 70 5.84 -3.14 0.43
N VAL A 71 6.04 -4.43 0.19
CA VAL A 71 5.31 -5.19 -0.82
C VAL A 71 4.43 -6.21 -0.13
N VAL A 72 3.14 -6.23 -0.48
CA VAL A 72 2.16 -7.15 0.09
C VAL A 72 1.57 -8.04 -1.00
N THR A 73 1.15 -9.24 -0.62
CA THR A 73 0.48 -10.18 -1.52
C THR A 73 -1.02 -9.85 -1.65
N ASP A 74 -1.65 -10.35 -2.71
CA ASP A 74 -3.12 -10.27 -2.87
C ASP A 74 -3.85 -10.94 -1.69
N ASP A 75 -3.34 -12.04 -1.16
CA ASP A 75 -3.92 -12.73 -0.01
C ASP A 75 -3.85 -11.91 1.28
N GLU A 76 -2.76 -11.19 1.50
CA GLU A 76 -2.62 -10.26 2.64
C GLU A 76 -3.58 -9.07 2.50
N ALA A 77 -3.77 -8.55 1.29
CA ALA A 77 -4.76 -7.50 1.03
C ALA A 77 -6.19 -7.97 1.33
N LEU A 78 -6.58 -9.15 0.85
CA LEU A 78 -7.88 -9.76 1.15
C LEU A 78 -8.07 -10.02 2.66
N HIS A 79 -7.03 -10.51 3.33
CA HIS A 79 -7.08 -10.74 4.77
C HIS A 79 -7.24 -9.41 5.55
N ALA A 80 -6.52 -8.37 5.15
CA ALA A 80 -6.69 -7.05 5.75
C ALA A 80 -8.09 -6.47 5.54
N MET A 81 -8.70 -6.69 4.36
CA MET A 81 -10.12 -6.33 4.11
C MET A 81 -11.07 -7.03 5.07
N ALA A 82 -10.92 -8.34 5.26
CA ALA A 82 -11.76 -9.11 6.17
C ALA A 82 -11.62 -8.60 7.62
N LEU A 83 -10.40 -8.35 8.08
CA LEU A 83 -10.13 -7.81 9.41
C LEU A 83 -10.66 -6.38 9.58
N ALA A 84 -10.50 -5.52 8.57
CA ALA A 84 -11.07 -4.17 8.58
C ALA A 84 -12.60 -4.20 8.76
N PHE A 85 -13.28 -5.08 8.04
CA PHE A 85 -14.72 -5.25 8.18
C PHE A 85 -15.11 -5.81 9.55
N GLN A 86 -14.46 -6.89 10.00
CA GLN A 86 -14.81 -7.56 11.25
C GLN A 86 -14.52 -6.72 12.49
N ARG A 87 -13.39 -6.03 12.52
CA ARG A 87 -12.89 -5.32 13.70
C ARG A 87 -13.27 -3.84 13.72
N LEU A 88 -13.22 -3.18 12.56
CA LEU A 88 -13.43 -1.74 12.43
C LEU A 88 -14.79 -1.38 11.82
N LYS A 89 -15.52 -2.37 11.25
CA LYS A 89 -16.76 -2.16 10.48
C LYS A 89 -16.55 -1.26 9.24
N VAL A 90 -15.37 -1.34 8.65
CA VAL A 90 -14.99 -0.60 7.46
C VAL A 90 -14.94 -1.53 6.26
N VAL A 91 -15.59 -1.13 5.17
CA VAL A 91 -15.45 -1.80 3.87
C VAL A 91 -14.29 -1.13 3.13
N ALA A 92 -13.28 -1.92 2.78
CA ALA A 92 -12.14 -1.49 1.99
C ALA A 92 -12.07 -2.31 0.69
N GLU A 93 -11.60 -1.70 -0.38
CA GLU A 93 -11.19 -2.41 -1.60
C GLU A 93 -9.75 -2.97 -1.45
N PRO A 94 -9.31 -3.93 -2.29
CA PRO A 94 -7.98 -4.51 -2.15
C PRO A 94 -6.87 -3.47 -2.15
N GLY A 95 -6.84 -2.56 -3.14
CA GLY A 95 -5.87 -1.46 -3.21
C GLY A 95 -5.95 -0.49 -2.03
N GLY A 96 -7.15 -0.31 -1.46
CA GLY A 96 -7.36 0.52 -0.26
C GLY A 96 -6.86 -0.14 1.03
N ALA A 97 -6.70 -1.46 1.06
CA ALA A 97 -6.33 -2.22 2.24
C ALA A 97 -4.83 -2.52 2.36
N VAL A 98 -4.02 -2.24 1.34
CA VAL A 98 -2.59 -2.63 1.32
C VAL A 98 -1.78 -2.02 2.47
N ALA A 99 -2.05 -0.78 2.86
CA ALA A 99 -1.35 -0.16 3.98
C ALA A 99 -1.69 -0.84 5.32
N LEU A 100 -2.93 -1.28 5.50
CA LEU A 100 -3.33 -2.06 6.65
C LEU A 100 -2.70 -3.47 6.61
N ALA A 101 -2.63 -4.10 5.43
CA ALA A 101 -1.94 -5.37 5.24
C ALA A 101 -0.47 -5.29 5.65
N ALA A 102 0.24 -4.24 5.22
CA ALA A 102 1.63 -4.02 5.63
C ALA A 102 1.77 -3.92 7.15
N ALA A 103 0.91 -3.16 7.82
CA ALA A 103 0.96 -3.03 9.28
C ALA A 103 0.67 -4.34 10.02
N LEU A 104 -0.20 -5.19 9.46
CA LEU A 104 -0.59 -6.46 10.09
C LEU A 104 0.42 -7.58 9.87
N PHE A 105 1.01 -7.65 8.67
CA PHE A 105 1.79 -8.81 8.25
C PHE A 105 3.28 -8.54 8.04
N HIS A 106 3.69 -7.25 8.01
CA HIS A 106 5.07 -6.81 7.84
C HIS A 106 5.50 -5.85 8.96
N ALA A 107 5.01 -6.09 10.18
CA ALA A 107 5.31 -5.24 11.33
C ALA A 107 6.80 -5.21 11.68
N ASP A 108 7.54 -6.26 11.38
CA ASP A 108 8.99 -6.37 11.55
C ASP A 108 9.79 -5.44 10.61
N GLU A 109 9.19 -5.00 9.52
CA GLU A 109 9.77 -4.00 8.62
C GLU A 109 9.44 -2.55 9.02
N ILE A 110 8.56 -2.35 10.02
CA ILE A 110 8.05 -1.04 10.41
C ILE A 110 8.68 -0.60 11.72
N GLU A 111 9.39 0.52 11.69
CA GLU A 111 10.01 1.12 12.87
C GLU A 111 9.02 2.06 13.59
N GLY A 112 9.16 2.16 14.93
CA GLY A 112 8.39 3.07 15.76
C GLY A 112 7.36 2.37 16.65
N GLU A 113 6.75 3.14 17.55
CA GLU A 113 5.78 2.63 18.53
C GLU A 113 4.33 2.69 18.02
N ALA A 114 4.10 3.44 16.96
CA ALA A 114 2.77 3.61 16.37
C ALA A 114 2.86 3.73 14.86
N VAL A 115 1.84 3.20 14.17
CA VAL A 115 1.71 3.28 12.73
C VAL A 115 0.34 3.84 12.35
N ILE A 116 0.33 4.72 11.35
CA ILE A 116 -0.90 5.24 10.75
C ILE A 116 -1.05 4.58 9.38
N CYS A 117 -2.14 3.84 9.18
CA CYS A 117 -2.48 3.22 7.91
C CYS A 117 -3.57 4.02 7.21
N THR A 118 -3.36 4.37 5.94
CA THR A 118 -4.41 4.98 5.12
C THR A 118 -5.25 3.89 4.47
N ILE A 119 -6.57 3.89 4.70
CA ILE A 119 -7.52 3.11 3.91
C ILE A 119 -8.06 4.05 2.83
N SER A 120 -7.56 3.90 1.61
CA SER A 120 -7.73 4.91 0.55
C SER A 120 -8.98 4.72 -0.30
N GLY A 121 -9.66 3.58 -0.21
CA GLY A 121 -10.87 3.31 -0.97
C GLY A 121 -11.65 2.10 -0.48
N GLY A 122 -12.93 2.05 -0.85
CA GLY A 122 -13.86 0.97 -0.49
C GLY A 122 -14.81 0.61 -1.63
N ASN A 123 -14.51 1.00 -2.88
CA ASN A 123 -15.31 0.67 -4.05
C ASN A 123 -14.95 -0.73 -4.56
N VAL A 124 -15.35 -1.74 -3.81
CA VAL A 124 -15.03 -3.15 -4.07
C VAL A 124 -16.24 -3.88 -4.66
N ASP A 125 -15.98 -4.75 -5.64
CA ASP A 125 -16.98 -5.66 -6.18
C ASP A 125 -17.42 -6.68 -5.12
N ALA A 126 -18.72 -7.00 -5.11
CA ALA A 126 -19.32 -7.91 -4.12
C ALA A 126 -18.65 -9.29 -4.09
N ASP A 127 -18.24 -9.82 -5.23
CA ASP A 127 -17.57 -11.11 -5.35
C ASP A 127 -16.19 -11.12 -4.69
N ILE A 128 -15.42 -10.05 -4.87
CA ILE A 128 -14.11 -9.87 -4.25
C ILE A 128 -14.27 -9.76 -2.73
N PHE A 129 -15.23 -8.93 -2.27
CA PHE A 129 -15.49 -8.77 -0.86
C PHE A 129 -15.98 -10.06 -0.20
N THR A 130 -16.88 -10.79 -0.87
CA THR A 130 -17.35 -12.10 -0.40
C THR A 130 -16.20 -13.12 -0.32
N THR A 131 -15.31 -13.10 -1.30
CA THR A 131 -14.11 -13.96 -1.30
C THR A 131 -13.22 -13.67 -0.09
N ALA A 132 -12.97 -12.39 0.21
CA ALA A 132 -12.18 -11.99 1.37
C ALA A 132 -12.79 -12.52 2.66
N LEU A 133 -14.10 -12.35 2.85
CA LEU A 133 -14.81 -12.85 4.04
C LEU A 133 -14.86 -14.39 4.11
N ALA A 134 -15.04 -15.09 2.99
CA ALA A 134 -15.09 -16.55 2.97
C ALA A 134 -13.73 -17.19 3.30
N ARG A 135 -12.62 -16.54 2.92
CA ARG A 135 -11.27 -17.09 3.14
C ARG A 135 -10.68 -16.70 4.49
N PHE A 136 -10.96 -15.51 4.97
CA PHE A 136 -10.28 -14.89 6.11
C PHE A 136 -11.24 -14.34 7.18
N GLY A 137 -12.54 -14.48 6.98
CA GLY A 137 -13.59 -13.99 7.87
C GLY A 137 -13.95 -14.93 9.03
#